data_b4fb4557282bb6f19581fd94e30d5050
#
_entry.id   b4fb4557282bb6f19581fd94e30d5050
#
_cell.length_a   1.000
_cell.length_b   1.000
_cell.length_c   1.000
_cell.angle_alpha   90.00
_cell.angle_beta   90.00
_cell.angle_gamma   90.00
#
_symmetry.space_group_name_H-M   'P 1'
#
loop_
_entity.id
_entity.type
_entity.pdbx_description
1 polymer ?
#
loop_
_entity_poly.entity_id
_entity_poly.type
_entity_poly.pdbx_seq_one_letter_code
_entity_poly.pdbx_strand_id
1 'polypeptide(L)'
;MWAVLGDQEAQSVYMSIFHSGKERLNHMLFNGEYFYQKVNLKDKAMLEKFHEGFSMHDPDAVASYWNTEAEEMKYQAGEGCMIDQVLGQWHADMLNLGEVFEEEKTRLALHSIYKYNFIGNMREFVNPCRIYSMNDERGTVICSYPENRKMPFIPVPYAGETMTGFEYQAASHMIRKGLIAEGRECVKAVRDRYDGEKRNPWNEIECGSNYVRSMSSYALLLAYSGFSYDMYRGEIGFHPIEKGDYKYFWSLDTGFGTAGLKNDIFTLQVCYGHLKINSIDIETDEISKIIYEGKKLGYIIQDKQAFTLKIM
;
A
#
# COMPACT_ATOMS: atom_id res chain seq x y z
N MET A 1 -14.41 -3.57 14.11
CA MET A 1 -14.09 -3.82 15.54
C MET A 1 -15.32 -3.69 16.44
N TRP A 2 -15.98 -2.54 16.52
CA TRP A 2 -17.12 -2.32 17.46
C TRP A 2 -18.30 -3.23 17.19
N ALA A 3 -18.61 -3.54 15.92
CA ALA A 3 -19.63 -4.55 15.58
C ALA A 3 -19.33 -5.95 16.17
N VAL A 4 -18.06 -6.36 16.12
CA VAL A 4 -17.58 -7.63 16.67
C VAL A 4 -17.66 -7.66 18.20
N LEU A 5 -17.42 -6.52 18.85
CA LEU A 5 -17.50 -6.33 20.30
C LEU A 5 -18.95 -6.14 20.80
N GLY A 6 -19.92 -5.98 19.89
CA GLY A 6 -21.33 -5.76 20.22
C GLY A 6 -21.66 -4.35 20.70
N ASP A 7 -20.73 -3.39 20.61
CA ASP A 7 -20.92 -1.98 20.98
C ASP A 7 -21.54 -1.20 19.81
N GLN A 8 -22.86 -1.16 19.76
CA GLN A 8 -23.62 -0.52 18.70
C GLN A 8 -23.54 1.02 18.74
N GLU A 9 -23.41 1.62 19.90
CA GLU A 9 -23.29 3.08 20.05
C GLU A 9 -21.96 3.57 19.48
N ALA A 10 -20.85 2.99 19.92
CA ALA A 10 -19.53 3.29 19.39
C ALA A 10 -19.45 3.01 17.89
N GLN A 11 -20.03 1.89 17.41
CA GLN A 11 -20.11 1.59 15.99
C GLN A 11 -20.80 2.71 15.20
N SER A 12 -21.97 3.18 15.65
CA SER A 12 -22.73 4.23 14.97
C SER A 12 -21.96 5.53 14.87
N VAL A 13 -21.31 5.96 15.97
CA VAL A 13 -20.51 7.20 16.02
C VAL A 13 -19.34 7.12 15.04
N TYR A 14 -18.54 6.05 15.11
CA TYR A 14 -17.36 5.92 14.24
C TYR A 14 -17.72 5.72 12.76
N MET A 15 -18.83 5.04 12.45
CA MET A 15 -19.30 4.91 11.08
C MET A 15 -19.79 6.26 10.52
N SER A 16 -20.43 7.10 11.31
CA SER A 16 -20.81 8.45 10.90
C SER A 16 -19.58 9.30 10.54
N ILE A 17 -18.55 9.27 11.39
CA ILE A 17 -17.28 9.97 11.15
C ILE A 17 -16.62 9.43 9.86
N PHE A 18 -16.57 8.12 9.71
CA PHE A 18 -15.99 7.46 8.52
C PHE A 18 -16.69 7.89 7.24
N HIS A 19 -18.03 7.84 7.20
CA HIS A 19 -18.79 8.23 6.00
C HIS A 19 -18.58 9.70 5.64
N SER A 20 -18.65 10.60 6.64
CA SER A 20 -18.37 12.02 6.42
C SER A 20 -16.95 12.28 5.92
N GLY A 21 -15.96 11.56 6.45
CA GLY A 21 -14.56 11.64 6.01
C GLY A 21 -14.38 11.12 4.60
N LYS A 22 -14.94 9.94 4.28
CA LYS A 22 -14.90 9.33 2.95
C LYS A 22 -15.50 10.25 1.90
N GLU A 23 -16.67 10.83 2.16
CA GLU A 23 -17.32 11.77 1.26
C GLU A 23 -16.44 12.98 0.96
N ARG A 24 -15.95 13.66 2.01
CA ARG A 24 -15.09 14.85 1.87
C ARG A 24 -13.82 14.53 1.09
N LEU A 25 -13.16 13.45 1.40
CA LEU A 25 -11.91 13.02 0.75
C LEU A 25 -12.13 12.82 -0.75
N ASN A 26 -13.16 12.06 -1.14
CA ASN A 26 -13.41 11.73 -2.55
C ASN A 26 -13.90 12.93 -3.37
N HIS A 27 -14.60 13.91 -2.75
CA HIS A 27 -15.10 15.09 -3.46
C HIS A 27 -14.16 16.28 -3.42
N MET A 28 -13.42 16.48 -2.33
CA MET A 28 -12.63 17.72 -2.14
C MET A 28 -11.16 17.58 -2.48
N LEU A 29 -10.61 16.36 -2.38
CA LEU A 29 -9.17 16.12 -2.52
C LEU A 29 -8.78 15.36 -3.77
N PHE A 30 -9.73 14.95 -4.61
CA PHE A 30 -9.49 14.33 -5.90
C PHE A 30 -9.54 15.37 -7.02
N ASN A 31 -8.46 15.49 -7.80
CA ASN A 31 -8.33 16.50 -8.85
C ASN A 31 -8.72 16.02 -10.26
N GLY A 32 -9.31 14.81 -10.37
CA GLY A 32 -9.67 14.16 -11.62
C GLY A 32 -8.67 13.07 -12.07
N GLU A 33 -7.45 13.07 -11.53
CA GLU A 33 -6.41 12.08 -11.83
C GLU A 33 -5.86 11.43 -10.56
N TYR A 34 -5.69 12.21 -9.47
CA TYR A 34 -5.11 11.72 -8.23
C TYR A 34 -5.55 12.55 -7.02
N PHE A 35 -5.26 12.07 -5.82
CA PHE A 35 -5.52 12.79 -4.56
C PHE A 35 -4.35 13.70 -4.21
N TYR A 36 -4.65 14.91 -3.74
CA TYR A 36 -3.65 15.92 -3.41
C TYR A 36 -3.94 16.60 -2.07
N GLN A 37 -2.96 17.30 -1.53
CA GLN A 37 -3.10 18.06 -0.30
C GLN A 37 -3.60 19.47 -0.59
N LYS A 38 -4.83 19.77 -0.21
CA LYS A 38 -5.43 21.09 -0.37
C LYS A 38 -4.94 22.03 0.74
N VAL A 39 -3.84 22.69 0.50
CA VAL A 39 -3.20 23.63 1.44
C VAL A 39 -3.22 25.03 0.86
N ASN A 40 -3.60 26.03 1.68
CA ASN A 40 -3.40 27.44 1.32
C ASN A 40 -1.96 27.85 1.69
N LEU A 41 -1.07 27.78 0.70
CA LEU A 41 0.35 28.09 0.91
C LEU A 41 0.62 29.54 1.32
N LYS A 42 -0.34 30.46 1.13
CA LYS A 42 -0.22 31.88 1.45
C LYS A 42 -0.74 32.23 2.85
N ASP A 43 -1.26 31.28 3.59
CA ASP A 43 -1.82 31.50 4.93
C ASP A 43 -0.76 31.52 6.03
N LYS A 44 -0.04 32.64 6.12
CA LYS A 44 0.96 32.85 7.16
C LYS A 44 0.38 32.81 8.57
N ALA A 45 -0.84 33.29 8.74
CA ALA A 45 -1.51 33.37 10.06
C ALA A 45 -1.71 31.97 10.68
N MET A 46 -1.75 30.91 9.86
CA MET A 46 -1.78 29.55 10.36
C MET A 46 -0.53 29.20 11.16
N LEU A 47 0.65 29.65 10.72
CA LEU A 47 1.94 29.39 11.39
C LEU A 47 2.09 30.22 12.67
N GLU A 48 1.51 31.42 12.72
CA GLU A 48 1.61 32.32 13.88
C GLU A 48 1.01 31.74 15.16
N LYS A 49 0.10 30.77 15.03
CA LYS A 49 -0.47 30.01 16.17
C LYS A 49 0.57 29.12 16.88
N PHE A 50 1.69 28.85 16.23
CA PHE A 50 2.73 27.96 16.72
C PHE A 50 4.05 28.70 16.99
N HIS A 51 3.94 29.98 17.36
CA HIS A 51 5.10 30.86 17.58
C HIS A 51 5.96 30.42 18.77
N GLU A 52 5.39 29.76 19.76
CA GLU A 52 6.08 29.31 20.96
C GLU A 52 6.15 27.78 21.05
N GLY A 53 7.35 27.23 21.28
CA GLY A 53 7.55 25.85 21.74
C GLY A 53 7.35 24.74 20.70
N PHE A 54 7.38 25.03 19.42
CA PHE A 54 7.10 24.02 18.39
C PHE A 54 8.27 23.04 18.12
N SER A 55 9.51 23.44 18.36
CA SER A 55 10.68 22.59 18.16
C SER A 55 11.77 22.88 19.18
N MET A 56 12.46 21.83 19.64
CA MET A 56 13.66 22.00 20.49
C MET A 56 14.84 22.68 19.76
N HIS A 57 14.85 22.69 18.43
CA HIS A 57 15.92 23.25 17.60
C HIS A 57 15.57 24.58 16.99
N ASP A 58 14.29 24.89 16.82
CA ASP A 58 13.80 26.15 16.29
C ASP A 58 12.44 26.43 16.90
N PRO A 59 12.38 27.32 17.89
CA PRO A 59 11.15 27.63 18.61
C PRO A 59 10.15 28.47 17.81
N ASP A 60 10.57 29.05 16.68
CA ASP A 60 9.72 29.90 15.83
C ASP A 60 9.28 29.16 14.56
N ALA A 61 8.04 28.69 14.54
CA ALA A 61 7.46 28.02 13.39
C ALA A 61 7.38 28.95 12.16
N VAL A 62 7.21 30.26 12.35
CA VAL A 62 7.17 31.21 11.23
C VAL A 62 8.53 31.30 10.56
N ALA A 63 9.63 31.43 11.32
CA ALA A 63 10.98 31.45 10.77
C ALA A 63 11.33 30.15 10.05
N SER A 64 10.94 29.01 10.63
CA SER A 64 11.22 27.69 10.06
C SER A 64 10.44 27.38 8.79
N TYR A 65 9.14 27.69 8.76
CA TYR A 65 8.22 27.20 7.72
C TYR A 65 7.72 28.29 6.75
N TRP A 66 8.04 29.57 6.94
CA TRP A 66 7.67 30.64 6.03
C TRP A 66 8.83 31.02 5.11
N ASN A 67 8.57 31.12 3.82
CA ASN A 67 9.48 31.72 2.85
C ASN A 67 9.06 33.18 2.62
N THR A 68 9.89 34.12 3.01
CA THR A 68 9.59 35.54 2.90
C THR A 68 9.67 36.06 1.46
N GLU A 69 10.53 35.49 0.64
CA GLU A 69 10.71 35.89 -0.76
C GLU A 69 9.51 35.48 -1.63
N ALA A 70 9.08 34.22 -1.51
CA ALA A 70 7.96 33.68 -2.28
C ALA A 70 6.59 33.97 -1.61
N GLU A 71 6.60 34.42 -0.36
CA GLU A 71 5.43 34.56 0.49
C GLU A 71 4.59 33.27 0.54
N GLU A 72 5.26 32.13 0.76
CA GLU A 72 4.65 30.81 0.81
C GLU A 72 5.17 29.97 1.99
N MET A 73 4.33 29.05 2.47
CA MET A 73 4.77 27.99 3.37
C MET A 73 5.75 27.05 2.65
N LYS A 74 6.86 26.74 3.32
CA LYS A 74 7.86 25.76 2.88
C LYS A 74 7.40 24.32 3.18
N TYR A 75 8.01 23.38 2.47
CA TYR A 75 7.96 21.94 2.76
C TYR A 75 6.57 21.29 2.62
N GLN A 76 5.72 21.84 1.77
CA GLN A 76 4.39 21.32 1.48
C GLN A 76 4.38 20.48 0.21
N ALA A 77 3.56 19.43 0.17
CA ALA A 77 3.29 18.70 -1.06
C ALA A 77 2.33 19.46 -1.99
N GLY A 78 1.33 20.14 -1.43
CA GLY A 78 0.35 20.92 -2.19
C GLY A 78 -0.33 20.08 -3.28
N GLU A 79 -0.24 20.55 -4.53
CA GLU A 79 -0.84 19.88 -5.69
C GLU A 79 -0.01 18.73 -6.27
N GLY A 80 1.08 18.33 -5.60
CA GLY A 80 1.93 17.24 -6.04
C GLY A 80 1.26 15.87 -5.98
N CYS A 81 1.65 14.99 -6.90
CA CYS A 81 1.26 13.59 -6.90
C CYS A 81 2.16 12.82 -5.90
N MET A 82 1.65 12.59 -4.69
CA MET A 82 2.36 11.85 -3.66
C MET A 82 2.25 10.35 -3.88
N ILE A 83 3.34 9.62 -3.66
CA ILE A 83 3.38 8.16 -3.82
C ILE A 83 2.49 7.43 -2.80
N ASP A 84 2.30 8.00 -1.63
CA ASP A 84 1.55 7.44 -0.50
C ASP A 84 0.11 7.98 -0.37
N GLN A 85 -0.37 8.72 -1.35
CA GLN A 85 -1.68 9.39 -1.32
C GLN A 85 -2.88 8.48 -1.03
N VAL A 86 -2.77 7.19 -1.36
CA VAL A 86 -3.80 6.17 -1.12
C VAL A 86 -3.33 5.09 -0.13
N LEU A 87 -2.37 5.39 0.75
CA LEU A 87 -1.83 4.47 1.75
C LEU A 87 -2.90 3.86 2.66
N GLY A 88 -3.90 4.66 3.07
CA GLY A 88 -5.03 4.16 3.86
C GLY A 88 -5.86 3.09 3.15
N GLN A 89 -6.06 3.23 1.83
CA GLN A 89 -6.73 2.20 1.03
C GLN A 89 -5.87 0.95 0.86
N TRP A 90 -4.55 1.10 0.69
CA TRP A 90 -3.65 -0.04 0.63
C TRP A 90 -3.76 -0.91 1.90
N HIS A 91 -3.76 -0.31 3.08
CA HIS A 91 -3.99 -1.03 4.33
C HIS A 91 -5.37 -1.69 4.38
N ALA A 92 -6.43 -0.97 3.97
CA ALA A 92 -7.78 -1.51 3.94
C ALA A 92 -7.88 -2.72 2.99
N ASP A 93 -7.24 -2.65 1.82
CA ASP A 93 -7.21 -3.75 0.85
C ASP A 93 -6.43 -4.96 1.37
N MET A 94 -5.29 -4.75 2.04
CA MET A 94 -4.51 -5.84 2.62
C MET A 94 -5.26 -6.58 3.74
N LEU A 95 -6.14 -5.88 4.44
CA LEU A 95 -6.92 -6.41 5.57
C LEU A 95 -8.38 -6.73 5.20
N ASN A 96 -8.75 -6.59 3.93
CA ASN A 96 -10.10 -6.82 3.42
C ASN A 96 -11.19 -6.01 4.16
N LEU A 97 -10.89 -4.73 4.48
CA LEU A 97 -11.79 -3.85 5.25
C LEU A 97 -12.77 -3.05 4.37
N GLY A 98 -12.66 -3.18 3.05
CA GLY A 98 -13.49 -2.44 2.09
C GLY A 98 -12.92 -1.07 1.72
N GLU A 99 -13.77 -0.24 1.12
CA GLU A 99 -13.38 1.03 0.53
C GLU A 99 -13.30 2.17 1.54
N VAL A 100 -12.13 2.79 1.66
CA VAL A 100 -11.88 4.12 2.26
C VAL A 100 -11.96 5.19 1.16
N PHE A 101 -11.33 4.94 0.03
CA PHE A 101 -11.41 5.71 -1.21
C PHE A 101 -12.31 4.98 -2.21
N GLU A 102 -12.93 5.71 -3.13
CA GLU A 102 -13.66 5.09 -4.24
C GLU A 102 -12.71 4.28 -5.13
N GLU A 103 -13.13 3.08 -5.51
CA GLU A 103 -12.30 2.11 -6.26
C GLU A 103 -11.71 2.70 -7.53
N GLU A 104 -12.54 3.35 -8.37
CA GLU A 104 -12.07 3.94 -9.63
C GLU A 104 -11.08 5.09 -9.41
N LYS A 105 -11.33 5.94 -8.40
CA LYS A 105 -10.42 7.02 -8.04
C LYS A 105 -9.10 6.49 -7.47
N THR A 106 -9.15 5.40 -6.72
CA THR A 106 -7.95 4.69 -6.25
C THR A 106 -7.12 4.19 -7.43
N ARG A 107 -7.77 3.56 -8.40
CA ARG A 107 -7.10 3.03 -9.60
C ARG A 107 -6.50 4.14 -10.45
N LEU A 108 -7.22 5.25 -10.66
CA LEU A 108 -6.70 6.44 -11.35
C LEU A 108 -5.50 7.05 -10.60
N ALA A 109 -5.57 7.15 -9.29
CA ALA A 109 -4.47 7.67 -8.47
C ALA A 109 -3.22 6.79 -8.58
N LEU A 110 -3.36 5.46 -8.54
CA LEU A 110 -2.24 4.52 -8.71
C LEU A 110 -1.64 4.60 -10.12
N HIS A 111 -2.48 4.74 -11.15
CA HIS A 111 -2.00 4.97 -12.51
C HIS A 111 -1.25 6.31 -12.63
N SER A 112 -1.73 7.36 -11.95
CA SER A 112 -1.07 8.67 -11.91
C SER A 112 0.27 8.62 -11.18
N ILE A 113 0.38 7.83 -10.09
CA ILE A 113 1.66 7.58 -9.42
C ILE A 113 2.65 6.94 -10.39
N TYR A 114 2.25 5.93 -11.14
CA TYR A 114 3.13 5.34 -12.15
C TYR A 114 3.49 6.35 -13.24
N LYS A 115 2.50 7.05 -13.79
CA LYS A 115 2.67 8.02 -14.88
C LYS A 115 3.61 9.18 -14.55
N TYR A 116 3.52 9.73 -13.34
CA TYR A 116 4.19 10.97 -12.95
C TYR A 116 5.40 10.76 -12.05
N ASN A 117 5.41 9.72 -11.23
CA ASN A 117 6.47 9.51 -10.24
C ASN A 117 7.49 8.45 -10.68
N PHE A 118 7.15 7.56 -11.64
CA PHE A 118 8.12 6.58 -12.12
C PHE A 118 9.11 7.21 -13.09
N ILE A 119 10.38 7.23 -12.70
CA ILE A 119 11.49 7.79 -13.48
C ILE A 119 12.25 6.64 -14.13
N GLY A 120 12.21 6.57 -15.46
CA GLY A 120 12.83 5.51 -16.24
C GLY A 120 14.35 5.60 -16.36
N ASN A 121 14.94 6.77 -16.06
CA ASN A 121 16.38 7.01 -16.08
C ASN A 121 16.70 8.20 -15.17
N MET A 122 17.58 8.02 -14.18
CA MET A 122 17.93 9.06 -13.20
C MET A 122 19.04 10.01 -13.66
N ARG A 123 19.65 9.82 -14.85
CA ARG A 123 20.76 10.68 -15.31
C ARG A 123 20.41 12.17 -15.40
N GLU A 124 19.20 12.46 -15.83
CA GLU A 124 18.73 13.83 -16.03
C GLU A 124 17.77 14.29 -14.93
N PHE A 125 17.50 13.41 -13.95
CA PHE A 125 16.60 13.71 -12.86
C PHE A 125 17.35 14.40 -11.71
N VAL A 126 16.95 15.62 -11.40
CA VAL A 126 17.56 16.40 -10.33
C VAL A 126 16.90 16.10 -9.00
N ASN A 127 17.66 15.50 -8.08
CA ASN A 127 17.25 15.34 -6.69
C ASN A 127 18.14 16.20 -5.78
N PRO A 128 17.61 17.26 -5.16
CA PRO A 128 18.41 18.15 -4.30
C PRO A 128 18.70 17.60 -2.90
N CYS A 129 18.13 16.47 -2.53
CA CYS A 129 18.28 15.86 -1.20
C CYS A 129 19.10 14.57 -1.26
N ARG A 130 18.69 13.51 -0.56
CA ARG A 130 19.43 12.24 -0.49
C ARG A 130 19.28 11.44 -1.79
N ILE A 131 20.37 10.89 -2.29
CA ILE A 131 20.40 10.19 -3.58
C ILE A 131 20.36 8.68 -3.33
N TYR A 132 19.19 8.08 -3.50
CA TYR A 132 18.99 6.64 -3.37
C TYR A 132 18.93 5.90 -4.70
N SER A 133 18.81 6.62 -5.81
CA SER A 133 18.96 6.10 -7.17
C SER A 133 19.68 7.11 -8.04
N MET A 134 20.50 6.62 -8.99
CA MET A 134 21.37 7.46 -9.80
C MET A 134 21.67 6.82 -11.16
N ASN A 135 22.24 7.62 -12.05
CA ASN A 135 22.68 7.17 -13.38
C ASN A 135 21.56 6.50 -14.20
N ASP A 136 21.79 5.29 -14.68
CA ASP A 136 20.83 4.51 -15.47
C ASP A 136 19.76 3.79 -14.62
N GLU A 137 19.76 4.03 -13.33
CA GLU A 137 18.77 3.44 -12.43
C GLU A 137 17.39 4.04 -12.65
N ARG A 138 16.39 3.25 -12.30
CA ARG A 138 14.98 3.62 -12.36
C ARG A 138 14.40 3.61 -10.95
N GLY A 139 13.32 4.35 -10.74
CA GLY A 139 12.63 4.32 -9.45
C GLY A 139 11.41 5.21 -9.43
N THR A 140 10.60 5.05 -8.39
CA THR A 140 9.40 5.84 -8.17
C THR A 140 9.67 6.86 -7.09
N VAL A 141 9.66 8.15 -7.44
CA VAL A 141 9.92 9.25 -6.51
C VAL A 141 8.73 9.54 -5.60
N ILE A 142 9.00 10.18 -4.47
CA ILE A 142 7.99 10.44 -3.44
C ILE A 142 6.90 11.40 -3.93
N CYS A 143 7.27 12.46 -4.65
CA CYS A 143 6.31 13.44 -5.12
C CYS A 143 6.75 14.05 -6.45
N SER A 144 5.85 14.09 -7.41
CA SER A 144 6.05 14.76 -8.70
C SER A 144 5.01 15.86 -8.91
N TYR A 145 5.37 16.85 -9.72
CA TYR A 145 4.48 17.95 -10.09
C TYR A 145 4.28 17.96 -11.61
N PRO A 146 3.13 17.45 -12.10
CA PRO A 146 2.76 17.57 -13.51
C PRO A 146 2.72 19.04 -13.98
N GLU A 147 2.95 19.30 -15.27
CA GLU A 147 3.04 20.67 -15.83
C GLU A 147 1.82 21.57 -15.52
N ASN A 148 0.64 20.98 -15.38
CA ASN A 148 -0.60 21.69 -15.06
C ASN A 148 -0.86 21.85 -13.56
N ARG A 149 0.13 21.52 -12.69
CA ARG A 149 0.01 21.58 -11.24
C ARG A 149 1.04 22.51 -10.63
N LYS A 150 0.60 23.27 -9.63
CA LYS A 150 1.49 24.20 -8.94
C LYS A 150 2.44 23.48 -7.99
N MET A 151 3.73 23.57 -8.28
CA MET A 151 4.78 23.20 -7.33
C MET A 151 5.00 24.34 -6.34
N PRO A 152 5.04 24.08 -5.02
CA PRO A 152 5.46 25.05 -4.02
C PRO A 152 6.88 25.56 -4.32
N PHE A 153 7.20 26.80 -3.96
CA PHE A 153 8.55 27.35 -4.17
C PHE A 153 9.64 26.51 -3.46
N ILE A 154 9.34 26.05 -2.27
CA ILE A 154 10.14 25.04 -1.55
C ILE A 154 9.24 23.87 -1.21
N PRO A 155 9.18 22.82 -2.06
CA PRO A 155 8.37 21.64 -1.83
C PRO A 155 8.92 20.79 -0.68
N VAL A 156 8.25 19.68 -0.38
CA VAL A 156 8.75 18.70 0.57
C VAL A 156 10.17 18.24 0.22
N PRO A 157 11.15 18.30 1.14
CA PRO A 157 12.59 18.18 0.79
C PRO A 157 12.94 16.85 0.10
N TYR A 158 12.24 15.76 0.44
CA TYR A 158 12.47 14.42 -0.10
C TYR A 158 11.58 14.07 -1.29
N ALA A 159 10.96 15.06 -1.94
CA ALA A 159 10.07 14.83 -3.09
C ALA A 159 10.73 13.99 -4.20
N GLY A 160 12.00 14.25 -4.51
CA GLY A 160 12.75 13.53 -5.54
C GLY A 160 13.42 12.24 -5.10
N GLU A 161 13.23 11.78 -3.87
CA GLU A 161 13.86 10.56 -3.38
C GLU A 161 13.08 9.30 -3.80
N THR A 162 13.80 8.19 -4.00
CA THR A 162 13.23 6.85 -4.21
C THR A 162 13.41 6.04 -2.93
N MET A 163 12.32 5.88 -2.18
CA MET A 163 12.34 5.14 -0.92
C MET A 163 11.71 3.77 -1.13
N THR A 164 12.48 2.70 -0.96
CA THR A 164 12.09 1.32 -1.27
C THR A 164 10.76 0.91 -0.64
N GLY A 165 10.48 1.36 0.58
CA GLY A 165 9.23 1.06 1.26
C GLY A 165 8.00 1.60 0.57
N PHE A 166 8.04 2.86 0.14
CA PHE A 166 6.95 3.47 -0.60
C PHE A 166 6.83 2.90 -2.02
N GLU A 167 7.97 2.61 -2.66
CA GLU A 167 7.98 1.97 -3.97
C GLU A 167 7.30 0.60 -3.94
N TYR A 168 7.64 -0.27 -2.96
CA TYR A 168 6.98 -1.58 -2.79
C TYR A 168 5.51 -1.45 -2.37
N GLN A 169 5.18 -0.48 -1.53
CA GLN A 169 3.81 -0.22 -1.13
C GLN A 169 2.95 0.16 -2.34
N ALA A 170 3.38 1.15 -3.13
CA ALA A 170 2.66 1.57 -4.33
C ALA A 170 2.58 0.46 -5.37
N ALA A 171 3.69 -0.25 -5.62
CA ALA A 171 3.75 -1.37 -6.56
C ALA A 171 2.80 -2.52 -6.18
N SER A 172 2.78 -2.94 -4.91
CA SER A 172 1.87 -3.98 -4.44
C SER A 172 0.40 -3.56 -4.53
N HIS A 173 0.12 -2.28 -4.31
CA HIS A 173 -1.23 -1.73 -4.47
C HIS A 173 -1.65 -1.70 -5.95
N MET A 174 -0.76 -1.26 -6.85
CA MET A 174 -0.98 -1.31 -8.30
C MET A 174 -1.33 -2.73 -8.76
N ILE A 175 -0.53 -3.72 -8.35
CA ILE A 175 -0.75 -5.13 -8.68
C ILE A 175 -2.13 -5.59 -8.20
N ARG A 176 -2.48 -5.31 -6.93
CA ARG A 176 -3.76 -5.70 -6.37
C ARG A 176 -4.95 -5.05 -7.08
N LYS A 177 -4.77 -3.84 -7.61
CA LYS A 177 -5.81 -3.10 -8.37
C LYS A 177 -5.76 -3.36 -9.89
N GLY A 178 -5.05 -4.39 -10.34
CA GLY A 178 -5.01 -4.82 -11.74
C GLY A 178 -4.04 -4.05 -12.65
N LEU A 179 -3.25 -3.10 -12.11
CA LEU A 179 -2.15 -2.43 -12.80
C LEU A 179 -0.87 -3.27 -12.66
N ILE A 180 -0.93 -4.51 -13.18
CA ILE A 180 0.08 -5.55 -12.91
C ILE A 180 1.41 -5.23 -13.58
N ALA A 181 1.38 -4.74 -14.82
CA ALA A 181 2.59 -4.41 -15.58
C ALA A 181 3.36 -3.25 -14.92
N GLU A 182 2.63 -2.20 -14.56
CA GLU A 182 3.16 -1.00 -13.90
C GLU A 182 3.77 -1.35 -12.54
N GLY A 183 3.04 -2.10 -11.73
CA GLY A 183 3.52 -2.55 -10.42
C GLY A 183 4.77 -3.43 -10.52
N ARG A 184 4.81 -4.37 -11.49
CA ARG A 184 5.99 -5.20 -11.75
C ARG A 184 7.20 -4.38 -12.17
N GLU A 185 7.01 -3.37 -12.99
CA GLU A 185 8.10 -2.49 -13.41
C GLU A 185 8.67 -1.69 -12.24
N CYS A 186 7.82 -1.17 -11.36
CA CYS A 186 8.26 -0.52 -10.13
C CYS A 186 9.06 -1.49 -9.23
N VAL A 187 8.58 -2.71 -9.00
CA VAL A 187 9.31 -3.74 -8.24
C VAL A 187 10.66 -4.05 -8.88
N LYS A 188 10.68 -4.22 -10.21
CA LYS A 188 11.91 -4.49 -10.94
C LYS A 188 12.91 -3.34 -10.79
N ALA A 189 12.47 -2.10 -10.86
CA ALA A 189 13.32 -0.93 -10.67
C ALA A 189 14.01 -0.94 -9.31
N VAL A 190 13.31 -1.31 -8.24
CA VAL A 190 13.92 -1.48 -6.91
C VAL A 190 14.93 -2.62 -6.91
N ARG A 191 14.57 -3.80 -7.44
CA ARG A 191 15.46 -4.98 -7.44
C ARG A 191 16.72 -4.77 -8.28
N ASP A 192 16.62 -4.07 -9.41
CA ASP A 192 17.76 -3.73 -10.25
C ASP A 192 18.77 -2.79 -9.55
N ARG A 193 18.35 -2.04 -8.53
CA ARG A 193 19.23 -1.21 -7.71
C ARG A 193 19.93 -1.99 -6.58
N TYR A 194 19.31 -3.08 -6.11
CA TYR A 194 19.77 -3.92 -4.99
C TYR A 194 20.01 -5.35 -5.44
N ASP A 195 20.78 -5.51 -6.51
CA ASP A 195 21.01 -6.80 -7.23
C ASP A 195 22.15 -7.64 -6.68
N GLY A 196 22.93 -7.11 -5.74
CA GLY A 196 24.10 -7.74 -5.15
C GLY A 196 25.42 -7.30 -5.78
N GLU A 197 25.39 -6.68 -6.96
CA GLU A 197 26.57 -6.06 -7.59
C GLU A 197 26.64 -4.56 -7.27
N LYS A 198 25.55 -3.84 -7.51
CA LYS A 198 25.48 -2.39 -7.26
C LYS A 198 25.31 -2.09 -5.77
N ARG A 199 24.38 -2.77 -5.12
CA ARG A 199 24.09 -2.62 -3.69
C ARG A 199 23.73 -3.94 -3.05
N ASN A 200 23.99 -4.04 -1.76
CA ASN A 200 23.63 -5.20 -0.96
C ASN A 200 22.09 -5.35 -0.92
N PRO A 201 21.53 -6.49 -1.38
CA PRO A 201 20.08 -6.71 -1.43
C PRO A 201 19.41 -6.83 -0.05
N TRP A 202 20.20 -6.99 1.00
CA TRP A 202 19.74 -7.13 2.39
C TRP A 202 19.88 -5.84 3.19
N ASN A 203 20.44 -4.80 2.59
CA ASN A 203 20.84 -3.61 3.29
C ASN A 203 20.37 -2.36 2.57
N GLU A 204 19.33 -1.74 3.09
CA GLU A 204 18.81 -0.50 2.58
C GLU A 204 19.68 0.68 3.01
N ILE A 205 20.05 1.57 2.08
CA ILE A 205 20.97 2.68 2.38
C ILE A 205 20.35 3.82 3.19
N GLU A 206 19.03 3.87 3.29
CA GLU A 206 18.35 4.87 4.08
C GLU A 206 18.56 4.63 5.58
N CYS A 207 18.85 5.71 6.31
CA CYS A 207 19.03 5.70 7.78
C CYS A 207 19.97 4.60 8.28
N GLY A 208 21.10 4.42 7.61
CA GLY A 208 22.14 3.47 8.01
C GLY A 208 21.68 2.02 7.97
N SER A 209 20.76 1.70 7.09
CA SER A 209 20.28 0.34 6.83
C SER A 209 19.40 -0.28 7.93
N ASN A 210 19.01 0.51 8.90
CA ASN A 210 18.18 0.03 10.02
C ASN A 210 16.69 0.36 9.91
N TYR A 211 16.28 1.07 8.86
CA TYR A 211 14.90 1.53 8.72
C TYR A 211 13.92 0.42 8.31
N VAL A 212 14.42 -0.61 7.64
CA VAL A 212 13.69 -1.81 7.23
C VAL A 212 12.41 -1.51 6.40
N ARG A 213 12.37 -0.40 5.69
CA ARG A 213 11.23 -0.01 4.84
C ARG A 213 10.92 -1.03 3.74
N SER A 214 11.95 -1.75 3.27
CA SER A 214 11.82 -2.84 2.30
C SER A 214 10.91 -3.98 2.77
N MET A 215 10.57 -4.06 4.07
CA MET A 215 9.58 -5.01 4.59
C MET A 215 8.21 -4.85 3.92
N SER A 216 7.85 -3.67 3.38
CA SER A 216 6.62 -3.50 2.61
C SER A 216 6.54 -4.41 1.38
N SER A 217 7.67 -4.98 0.92
CA SER A 217 7.71 -5.99 -0.13
C SER A 217 6.93 -7.27 0.19
N TYR A 218 6.71 -7.59 1.47
CA TYR A 218 5.86 -8.72 1.85
C TYR A 218 4.41 -8.56 1.38
N ALA A 219 3.94 -7.32 1.19
CA ALA A 219 2.63 -7.07 0.61
C ALA A 219 2.47 -7.58 -0.83
N LEU A 220 3.57 -7.79 -1.55
CA LEU A 220 3.54 -8.43 -2.87
C LEU A 220 2.99 -9.86 -2.79
N LEU A 221 3.34 -10.61 -1.74
CA LEU A 221 2.79 -11.95 -1.53
C LEU A 221 1.27 -11.91 -1.37
N LEU A 222 0.76 -10.93 -0.62
CA LEU A 222 -0.67 -10.75 -0.42
C LEU A 222 -1.36 -10.26 -1.69
N ALA A 223 -0.73 -9.36 -2.45
CA ALA A 223 -1.26 -8.85 -3.71
C ALA A 223 -1.39 -9.95 -4.77
N TYR A 224 -0.36 -10.81 -4.92
CA TYR A 224 -0.38 -11.90 -5.91
C TYR A 224 -1.31 -13.04 -5.51
N SER A 225 -1.34 -13.43 -4.24
CA SER A 225 -2.16 -14.54 -3.75
C SER A 225 -3.62 -14.18 -3.54
N GLY A 226 -3.92 -12.88 -3.40
CA GLY A 226 -5.22 -12.43 -2.94
C GLY A 226 -5.59 -12.97 -1.55
N PHE A 227 -4.56 -13.31 -0.74
CA PHE A 227 -4.77 -13.87 0.59
C PHE A 227 -5.59 -12.94 1.48
N SER A 228 -6.57 -13.53 2.16
CA SER A 228 -7.38 -12.88 3.18
C SER A 228 -7.65 -13.81 4.34
N TYR A 229 -7.88 -13.25 5.53
CA TYR A 229 -8.28 -14.00 6.70
C TYR A 229 -9.16 -13.16 7.61
N ASP A 230 -10.37 -13.66 7.88
CA ASP A 230 -11.29 -13.10 8.88
C ASP A 230 -11.32 -14.04 10.10
N MET A 231 -10.60 -13.66 11.14
CA MET A 231 -10.51 -14.44 12.37
C MET A 231 -11.87 -14.57 13.10
N TYR A 232 -12.73 -13.56 13.01
CA TYR A 232 -14.04 -13.57 13.65
C TYR A 232 -14.99 -14.56 12.98
N ARG A 233 -14.96 -14.61 11.65
CA ARG A 233 -15.74 -15.57 10.86
C ARG A 233 -15.06 -16.93 10.75
N GLY A 234 -13.72 -16.97 10.96
CA GLY A 234 -12.92 -18.16 10.70
C GLY A 234 -12.84 -18.46 9.20
N GLU A 235 -12.72 -17.44 8.37
CA GLU A 235 -12.67 -17.56 6.91
C GLU A 235 -11.27 -17.28 6.41
N ILE A 236 -10.74 -18.13 5.55
CA ILE A 236 -9.48 -17.94 4.84
C ILE A 236 -9.76 -17.87 3.34
N GLY A 237 -9.17 -16.90 2.67
CA GLY A 237 -9.40 -16.66 1.23
C GLY A 237 -8.12 -16.62 0.41
N PHE A 238 -8.25 -17.01 -0.88
CA PHE A 238 -7.19 -16.91 -1.88
C PHE A 238 -7.81 -16.55 -3.23
N HIS A 239 -7.51 -15.33 -3.71
CA HIS A 239 -7.98 -14.81 -5.00
C HIS A 239 -6.76 -14.37 -5.84
N PRO A 240 -6.00 -15.32 -6.41
CA PRO A 240 -4.80 -15.00 -7.16
C PRO A 240 -5.07 -14.11 -8.36
N ILE A 241 -4.17 -13.15 -8.60
CA ILE A 241 -4.28 -12.27 -9.76
C ILE A 241 -3.95 -12.98 -11.08
N GLU A 242 -3.20 -14.08 -11.02
CA GLU A 242 -2.85 -14.91 -12.17
C GLU A 242 -3.64 -16.22 -12.11
N LYS A 243 -4.22 -16.59 -13.23
CA LYS A 243 -4.99 -17.85 -13.38
C LYS A 243 -4.05 -19.02 -13.66
N GLY A 244 -4.53 -20.24 -13.42
CA GLY A 244 -3.81 -21.49 -13.62
C GLY A 244 -3.16 -22.03 -12.35
N ASP A 245 -2.18 -22.91 -12.50
CA ASP A 245 -1.49 -23.54 -11.37
C ASP A 245 -0.71 -22.53 -10.54
N TYR A 246 -0.85 -22.57 -9.20
CA TYR A 246 -0.11 -21.70 -8.28
C TYR A 246 0.22 -22.40 -6.97
N LYS A 247 1.17 -21.82 -6.21
CA LYS A 247 1.44 -22.16 -4.80
C LYS A 247 1.89 -20.93 -4.05
N TYR A 248 1.13 -20.55 -3.02
CA TYR A 248 1.39 -19.39 -2.18
C TYR A 248 1.62 -19.79 -0.73
N PHE A 249 2.40 -18.98 -0.04
CA PHE A 249 2.60 -19.05 1.40
C PHE A 249 1.51 -18.25 2.12
N TRP A 250 1.07 -18.73 3.26
CA TRP A 250 0.24 -17.97 4.20
C TRP A 250 0.80 -18.08 5.62
N SER A 251 0.60 -17.03 6.45
CA SER A 251 1.02 -16.96 7.84
C SER A 251 0.00 -16.22 8.68
N LEU A 252 -0.29 -16.76 9.86
CA LEU A 252 -1.15 -16.21 10.90
C LEU A 252 -0.41 -16.34 12.23
N ASP A 253 -0.97 -15.77 13.30
CA ASP A 253 -0.44 -15.90 14.67
C ASP A 253 -0.36 -17.34 15.17
N THR A 254 -1.31 -18.20 14.74
CA THR A 254 -1.43 -19.58 15.20
C THR A 254 -0.64 -20.60 14.38
N GLY A 255 -0.14 -20.21 13.19
CA GLY A 255 0.61 -21.10 12.32
C GLY A 255 0.82 -20.58 10.92
N PHE A 256 1.50 -21.36 10.11
CA PHE A 256 1.74 -21.04 8.72
C PHE A 256 1.70 -22.27 7.82
N GLY A 257 1.55 -22.03 6.52
CA GLY A 257 1.50 -23.10 5.56
C GLY A 257 1.48 -22.61 4.10
N THR A 258 0.95 -23.45 3.23
CA THR A 258 0.80 -23.15 1.81
C THR A 258 -0.62 -23.40 1.34
N ALA A 259 -1.03 -22.63 0.33
CA ALA A 259 -2.23 -22.87 -0.45
C ALA A 259 -1.84 -22.93 -1.92
N GLY A 260 -2.39 -23.87 -2.67
CA GLY A 260 -2.05 -24.03 -4.07
C GLY A 260 -3.13 -24.71 -4.88
N LEU A 261 -3.15 -24.40 -6.16
CA LEU A 261 -3.95 -25.06 -7.19
C LEU A 261 -2.98 -25.80 -8.12
N LYS A 262 -3.25 -27.06 -8.38
CA LYS A 262 -2.52 -27.85 -9.36
C LYS A 262 -3.41 -28.90 -9.99
N ASN A 263 -3.50 -28.91 -11.33
CA ASN A 263 -4.36 -29.84 -12.06
C ASN A 263 -5.79 -29.84 -11.50
N ASP A 264 -6.40 -28.66 -11.32
CA ASP A 264 -7.76 -28.45 -10.76
C ASP A 264 -7.95 -28.93 -9.31
N ILE A 265 -6.87 -29.27 -8.61
CA ILE A 265 -6.92 -29.66 -7.20
C ILE A 265 -6.37 -28.53 -6.34
N PHE A 266 -7.23 -27.91 -5.55
CA PHE A 266 -6.82 -26.94 -4.53
C PHE A 266 -6.37 -27.66 -3.26
N THR A 267 -5.19 -27.30 -2.75
CA THR A 267 -4.63 -27.86 -1.50
C THR A 267 -4.35 -26.74 -0.53
N LEU A 268 -4.90 -26.83 0.67
CA LEU A 268 -4.57 -25.98 1.82
C LEU A 268 -3.80 -26.81 2.84
N GLN A 269 -2.51 -26.49 3.03
CA GLN A 269 -1.61 -27.22 3.91
C GLN A 269 -1.19 -26.37 5.11
N VAL A 270 -1.19 -26.97 6.30
CA VAL A 270 -0.62 -26.40 7.53
C VAL A 270 0.75 -27.03 7.75
N CYS A 271 1.81 -26.24 7.58
CA CYS A 271 3.20 -26.69 7.75
C CYS A 271 3.63 -26.65 9.23
N TYR A 272 3.16 -25.64 9.96
CA TYR A 272 3.46 -25.46 11.38
C TYR A 272 2.29 -24.83 12.13
N GLY A 273 2.14 -25.17 13.41
CA GLY A 273 1.07 -24.66 14.25
C GLY A 273 -0.28 -25.29 13.94
N HIS A 274 -1.33 -24.48 13.97
CA HIS A 274 -2.70 -24.91 13.66
C HIS A 274 -3.46 -23.80 12.93
N LEU A 275 -4.51 -24.18 12.22
CA LEU A 275 -5.44 -23.31 11.55
C LEU A 275 -6.86 -23.65 11.97
N LYS A 276 -7.59 -22.67 12.51
CA LYS A 276 -9.01 -22.79 12.84
C LYS A 276 -9.81 -22.01 11.81
N ILE A 277 -10.53 -22.72 10.96
CA ILE A 277 -11.37 -22.12 9.91
C ILE A 277 -12.77 -22.75 9.91
N ASN A 278 -13.75 -21.96 9.50
CA ASN A 278 -15.14 -22.37 9.26
C ASN A 278 -15.44 -22.42 7.76
N SER A 279 -14.74 -21.60 6.95
CA SER A 279 -14.94 -21.53 5.50
C SER A 279 -13.63 -21.20 4.75
N ILE A 280 -13.63 -21.56 3.47
CA ILE A 280 -12.57 -21.21 2.53
C ILE A 280 -13.23 -20.39 1.40
N ASP A 281 -12.73 -19.19 1.17
CA ASP A 281 -13.16 -18.30 0.10
C ASP A 281 -12.16 -18.36 -1.06
N ILE A 282 -12.55 -18.99 -2.17
CA ILE A 282 -11.73 -19.21 -3.36
C ILE A 282 -12.59 -19.16 -4.63
N GLU A 283 -11.97 -18.79 -5.76
CA GLU A 283 -12.62 -18.94 -7.06
C GLU A 283 -12.75 -20.44 -7.40
N THR A 284 -13.95 -20.86 -7.80
CA THR A 284 -14.30 -22.30 -7.94
C THR A 284 -14.31 -22.79 -9.39
N ASP A 285 -14.30 -21.91 -10.38
CA ASP A 285 -14.48 -22.28 -11.79
C ASP A 285 -13.41 -23.24 -12.33
N GLU A 286 -12.22 -23.20 -11.75
CA GLU A 286 -11.05 -24.03 -12.12
C GLU A 286 -10.80 -25.18 -11.13
N ILE A 287 -11.68 -25.40 -10.13
CA ILE A 287 -11.41 -26.34 -9.03
C ILE A 287 -12.34 -27.53 -9.11
N SER A 288 -11.77 -28.73 -9.31
CA SER A 288 -12.49 -30.01 -9.27
C SER A 288 -12.47 -30.67 -7.90
N LYS A 289 -11.47 -30.36 -7.05
CA LYS A 289 -11.26 -30.96 -5.76
C LYS A 289 -10.56 -30.05 -4.78
N ILE A 290 -10.97 -30.06 -3.52
CA ILE A 290 -10.28 -29.38 -2.42
C ILE A 290 -9.69 -30.42 -1.46
N ILE A 291 -8.43 -30.25 -1.12
CA ILE A 291 -7.71 -31.06 -0.13
C ILE A 291 -7.24 -30.15 1.00
N TYR A 292 -7.61 -30.48 2.22
CA TYR A 292 -7.06 -29.87 3.42
C TYR A 292 -6.08 -30.84 4.09
N GLU A 293 -4.83 -30.44 4.23
CA GLU A 293 -3.79 -31.19 4.90
C GLU A 293 -3.37 -30.47 6.19
N GLY A 294 -3.92 -30.88 7.32
CA GLY A 294 -3.56 -30.39 8.65
C GLY A 294 -3.13 -31.53 9.55
N LYS A 295 -2.45 -31.22 10.68
CA LYS A 295 -1.93 -32.22 11.62
C LYS A 295 -2.97 -33.19 12.20
N LYS A 296 -4.28 -32.97 11.99
CA LYS A 296 -5.35 -33.83 12.55
C LYS A 296 -6.48 -34.22 11.62
N LEU A 297 -6.68 -33.62 10.46
CA LEU A 297 -7.85 -33.95 9.63
C LEU A 297 -7.53 -33.70 8.16
N GLY A 298 -7.59 -34.77 7.33
CA GLY A 298 -7.65 -34.63 5.88
C GLY A 298 -9.11 -34.72 5.44
N TYR A 299 -9.63 -33.65 4.81
CA TYR A 299 -10.96 -33.71 4.19
C TYR A 299 -10.79 -33.58 2.67
N ILE A 300 -11.54 -34.45 1.98
CA ILE A 300 -11.69 -34.38 0.53
C ILE A 300 -13.10 -33.90 0.26
N ILE A 301 -13.28 -32.78 -0.40
CA ILE A 301 -14.58 -32.27 -0.81
C ILE A 301 -14.68 -32.35 -2.33
N GLN A 302 -15.68 -33.07 -2.81
CA GLN A 302 -16.05 -33.13 -4.21
C GLN A 302 -17.37 -32.38 -4.35
N ASP A 303 -17.37 -31.13 -4.78
CA ASP A 303 -18.48 -30.52 -5.50
C ASP A 303 -18.14 -29.11 -6.04
N LYS A 304 -18.75 -28.74 -7.17
CA LYS A 304 -18.43 -27.51 -7.92
C LYS A 304 -19.25 -26.27 -7.53
N GLN A 305 -20.00 -26.29 -6.45
CA GLN A 305 -20.86 -25.18 -6.06
C GLN A 305 -20.51 -24.65 -4.68
N ALA A 306 -20.17 -23.33 -4.62
CA ALA A 306 -20.00 -22.46 -3.45
C ALA A 306 -19.64 -23.19 -2.13
N PHE A 307 -18.37 -23.21 -1.78
CA PHE A 307 -17.90 -23.95 -0.61
C PHE A 307 -18.05 -23.16 0.67
N THR A 308 -18.97 -23.59 1.52
CA THR A 308 -18.87 -23.37 2.96
C THR A 308 -18.43 -24.69 3.58
N LEU A 309 -17.17 -24.83 3.91
CA LEU A 309 -16.68 -25.95 4.70
C LEU A 309 -17.06 -25.70 6.16
N LYS A 310 -18.12 -26.32 6.66
CA LYS A 310 -18.33 -26.41 8.11
C LYS A 310 -17.43 -27.54 8.65
N ILE A 311 -16.34 -27.13 9.30
CA ILE A 311 -15.53 -28.06 10.12
C ILE A 311 -16.27 -28.22 11.45
N MET A 312 -16.84 -29.37 11.68
CA MET A 312 -17.43 -29.72 12.98
C MET A 312 -16.35 -30.22 13.93
#